data_5cd36ba4a1b5d7d3cbaf6c3b8366d22b
#
_entry.id   5cd36ba4a1b5d7d3cbaf6c3b8366d22b
#
_cell.length_a   1.000
_cell.length_b   1.000
_cell.length_c   1.000
_cell.angle_alpha   90.00
_cell.angle_beta   90.00
_cell.angle_gamma   90.00
#
_symmetry.space_group_name_H-M   'P 1'
#
loop_
_entity.id
_entity.type
_entity.pdbx_description
1 polymer ?
#
loop_
_entity_poly.entity_id
_entity_poly.type
_entity_poly.pdbx_seq_one_letter_code
_entity_poly.pdbx_strand_id
1 'polypeptide(L)'
;MSDNTGYINVVAVMQKFFDQGISGNWSYNPEHYPDNEVPVSVMAEDLLTTYKYGWKTSYYQNTHDMKTDEVDDESKLDNLLEELDNANEGECESCAIWCERNDGI
;
A
#
# COMPACT_ATOMS: atom_id res chain seq x y z
N MET A 1 9.01 -3.33 17.63
CA MET A 1 8.32 -4.61 17.96
C MET A 1 8.78 -5.64 16.95
N SER A 2 9.31 -6.77 17.41
CA SER A 2 9.79 -7.83 16.51
C SER A 2 8.67 -8.71 15.93
N ASP A 3 7.52 -8.74 16.61
CA ASP A 3 6.34 -9.50 16.21
C ASP A 3 5.03 -8.83 16.66
N ASN A 4 3.91 -9.31 16.14
CA ASN A 4 2.58 -8.81 16.48
C ASN A 4 1.94 -9.51 17.69
N THR A 5 2.59 -10.50 18.27
CA THR A 5 2.01 -11.35 19.33
C THR A 5 1.53 -10.55 20.53
N GLY A 6 2.33 -9.61 21.00
CA GLY A 6 1.94 -8.75 22.12
C GLY A 6 0.72 -7.89 21.82
N TYR A 7 0.68 -7.31 20.64
CA TYR A 7 -0.45 -6.49 20.17
C TYR A 7 -1.72 -7.33 20.03
N ILE A 8 -1.64 -8.49 19.38
CA ILE A 8 -2.77 -9.41 19.20
C ILE A 8 -3.34 -9.83 20.56
N ASN A 9 -2.49 -10.17 21.53
CA ASN A 9 -2.93 -10.57 22.85
C ASN A 9 -3.67 -9.46 23.59
N VAL A 10 -3.16 -8.24 23.55
CA VAL A 10 -3.81 -7.08 24.19
C VAL A 10 -5.16 -6.79 23.55
N VAL A 11 -5.24 -6.73 22.25
CA VAL A 11 -6.50 -6.44 21.52
C VAL A 11 -7.51 -7.57 21.71
N ALA A 12 -7.05 -8.82 21.72
CA ALA A 12 -7.92 -9.97 21.97
C ALA A 12 -8.52 -9.97 23.39
N VAL A 13 -7.75 -9.56 24.39
CA VAL A 13 -8.27 -9.38 25.77
C VAL A 13 -9.30 -8.25 25.80
N MET A 14 -9.01 -7.11 25.17
CA MET A 14 -9.95 -6.00 25.08
C MET A 14 -11.25 -6.39 24.36
N GLN A 15 -11.16 -7.19 23.30
CA GLN A 15 -12.32 -7.65 22.53
C GLN A 15 -13.36 -8.39 23.37
N LYS A 16 -12.95 -9.02 24.46
CA LYS A 16 -13.87 -9.73 25.36
C LYS A 16 -14.85 -8.81 26.10
N PHE A 17 -14.51 -7.54 26.19
CA PHE A 17 -15.32 -6.51 26.87
C PHE A 17 -16.14 -5.65 25.90
N PHE A 18 -16.01 -5.87 24.60
CA PHE A 18 -16.74 -5.13 23.57
C PHE A 18 -17.60 -6.07 22.72
N ASP A 19 -18.85 -5.70 22.48
CA ASP A 19 -19.77 -6.46 21.64
C ASP A 19 -19.40 -6.35 20.16
N GLN A 20 -18.95 -5.16 19.75
CA GLN A 20 -18.51 -4.93 18.37
C GLN A 20 -17.07 -5.36 18.16
N GLY A 21 -16.71 -5.66 16.90
CA GLY A 21 -15.35 -5.98 16.53
C GLY A 21 -14.43 -4.78 16.70
N ILE A 22 -13.29 -4.97 17.37
CA ILE A 22 -12.22 -3.98 17.41
C ILE A 22 -11.46 -4.10 16.11
N SER A 23 -11.45 -3.03 15.30
CA SER A 23 -10.67 -2.96 14.07
C SER A 23 -9.20 -2.73 14.41
N GLY A 24 -8.37 -3.71 14.15
CA GLY A 24 -6.95 -3.62 14.43
C GLY A 24 -6.12 -3.64 13.15
N ASN A 25 -5.04 -2.90 13.17
CA ASN A 25 -4.08 -2.84 12.07
C ASN A 25 -2.83 -3.64 12.45
N TRP A 26 -2.39 -4.50 11.53
CA TRP A 26 -1.16 -5.25 11.68
C TRP A 26 -0.03 -4.52 10.99
N SER A 27 1.15 -4.56 11.60
CA SER A 27 2.34 -3.96 11.03
C SER A 27 3.46 -4.99 11.00
N TYR A 28 4.06 -5.15 9.83
CA TYR A 28 5.22 -6.00 9.62
C TYR A 28 6.40 -5.15 9.19
N ASN A 29 7.55 -5.40 9.82
CA ASN A 29 8.80 -4.80 9.39
C ASN A 29 9.68 -5.88 8.73
N PRO A 30 9.89 -5.80 7.41
CA PRO A 30 10.71 -6.76 6.68
C PRO A 30 12.16 -6.89 7.19
N GLU A 31 12.72 -5.82 7.78
CA GLU A 31 14.08 -5.86 8.35
C GLU A 31 14.31 -6.94 9.39
N HIS A 32 13.25 -7.34 10.10
CA HIS A 32 13.35 -8.36 11.13
C HIS A 32 13.40 -9.78 10.58
N TYR A 33 13.24 -9.93 9.26
CA TYR A 33 13.21 -11.21 8.60
C TYR A 33 14.37 -11.37 7.61
N PRO A 34 14.86 -12.61 7.38
CA PRO A 34 15.88 -12.84 6.36
C PRO A 34 15.36 -12.44 4.98
N ASP A 35 16.25 -11.93 4.13
CA ASP A 35 15.95 -11.45 2.78
C ASP A 35 14.98 -10.25 2.69
N ASN A 36 14.72 -9.56 3.82
CA ASN A 36 13.75 -8.45 3.91
C ASN A 36 12.35 -8.82 3.40
N GLU A 37 11.98 -10.08 3.53
CA GLU A 37 10.67 -10.59 3.17
C GLU A 37 9.96 -11.18 4.38
N VAL A 38 8.69 -10.83 4.56
CA VAL A 38 7.87 -11.40 5.65
C VAL A 38 7.34 -12.76 5.22
N PRO A 39 7.68 -13.85 5.90
CA PRO A 39 7.17 -15.17 5.56
C PRO A 39 5.65 -15.24 5.70
N VAL A 40 4.97 -15.84 4.73
CA VAL A 40 3.52 -16.06 4.77
C VAL A 40 3.11 -16.92 5.97
N SER A 41 4.00 -17.80 6.44
CA SER A 41 3.77 -18.62 7.64
C SER A 41 3.57 -17.77 8.90
N VAL A 42 4.31 -16.66 9.05
CA VAL A 42 4.18 -15.73 10.18
C VAL A 42 2.82 -15.03 10.12
N MET A 43 2.42 -14.58 8.95
CA MET A 43 1.10 -13.95 8.74
C MET A 43 -0.04 -14.93 9.03
N ALA A 44 0.10 -16.18 8.61
CA ALA A 44 -0.88 -17.23 8.87
C ALA A 44 -0.97 -17.57 10.36
N GLU A 45 0.16 -17.62 11.07
CA GLU A 45 0.21 -17.86 12.52
C GLU A 45 -0.46 -16.69 13.29
N ASP A 46 -0.20 -15.46 12.92
CA ASP A 46 -0.85 -14.29 13.50
C ASP A 46 -2.36 -14.34 13.30
N LEU A 47 -2.82 -14.69 12.10
CA LEU A 47 -4.24 -14.84 11.79
C LEU A 47 -4.91 -15.96 12.59
N LEU A 48 -4.26 -17.10 12.72
CA LEU A 48 -4.75 -18.22 13.53
C LEU A 48 -4.81 -17.85 15.02
N THR A 49 -3.84 -17.06 15.48
CA THR A 49 -3.80 -16.58 16.86
C THR A 49 -4.94 -15.61 17.15
N THR A 50 -5.23 -14.69 16.23
CA THR A 50 -6.38 -13.78 16.35
C THR A 50 -7.70 -14.55 16.42
N TYR A 51 -7.88 -15.55 15.59
CA TYR A 51 -9.04 -16.41 15.58
C TYR A 51 -9.18 -17.19 16.90
N LYS A 52 -8.08 -17.79 17.37
CA LYS A 52 -8.03 -18.57 18.61
C LYS A 52 -8.44 -17.78 19.84
N TYR A 53 -8.01 -16.52 19.92
CA TYR A 53 -8.28 -15.64 21.07
C TYR A 53 -9.57 -14.82 20.94
N GLY A 54 -10.28 -14.93 19.82
CA GLY A 54 -11.59 -14.32 19.62
C GLY A 54 -11.56 -12.84 19.24
N TRP A 55 -10.46 -12.35 18.69
CA TRP A 55 -10.44 -11.05 18.07
C TRP A 55 -11.21 -11.09 16.75
N LYS A 56 -12.21 -10.21 16.57
CA LYS A 56 -13.23 -10.36 15.53
C LYS A 56 -12.84 -9.73 14.20
N THR A 57 -12.03 -8.66 14.19
CA THR A 57 -11.81 -7.85 12.99
C THR A 57 -10.35 -7.43 12.85
N SER A 58 -9.64 -8.00 11.88
CA SER A 58 -8.41 -7.42 11.33
C SER A 58 -8.78 -6.49 10.18
N TYR A 59 -8.18 -5.29 10.11
CA TYR A 59 -8.59 -4.28 9.15
C TYR A 59 -7.51 -4.02 8.11
N TYR A 60 -6.41 -3.38 8.50
CA TYR A 60 -5.29 -3.14 7.59
C TYR A 60 -4.08 -3.97 7.96
N GLN A 61 -3.37 -4.41 6.95
CA GLN A 61 -2.07 -5.02 7.05
C GLN A 61 -1.05 -4.09 6.42
N ASN A 62 -0.20 -3.50 7.26
CA ASN A 62 0.81 -2.55 6.83
C ASN A 62 2.18 -3.24 6.83
N THR A 63 2.90 -3.14 5.74
CA THR A 63 4.32 -3.43 5.68
C THR A 63 5.11 -2.13 5.75
N HIS A 64 6.13 -2.08 6.61
CA HIS A 64 7.03 -0.95 6.63
C HIS A 64 7.95 -1.05 5.42
N ASP A 65 7.76 -0.17 4.46
CA ASP A 65 8.60 -0.12 3.27
C ASP A 65 9.89 0.63 3.63
N MET A 66 10.98 -0.12 3.76
CA MET A 66 12.28 0.39 4.14
C MET A 66 12.99 1.18 3.04
N LYS A 67 12.48 1.12 1.84
CA LYS A 67 12.96 1.88 0.70
C LYS A 67 12.03 3.03 0.35
N THR A 68 11.85 3.96 1.28
CA THR A 68 12.10 5.31 0.88
C THR A 68 13.62 5.50 0.94
N ASP A 69 14.36 4.86 0.03
CA ASP A 69 15.46 5.58 -0.53
C ASP A 69 14.85 6.93 -0.88
N GLU A 70 15.41 7.99 -0.36
CA GLU A 70 15.27 9.33 -0.91
C GLU A 70 15.74 9.24 -2.37
N VAL A 71 15.01 8.50 -3.18
CA VAL A 71 15.00 8.66 -4.62
C VAL A 71 14.29 9.98 -4.76
N ASP A 72 15.12 10.98 -4.92
CA ASP A 72 14.74 12.32 -5.24
C ASP A 72 13.42 12.31 -5.99
N ASP A 73 12.33 12.62 -5.31
CA ASP A 73 11.00 12.77 -5.92
C ASP A 73 11.07 13.82 -7.04
N GLU A 74 12.05 14.72 -6.97
CA GLU A 74 12.38 15.69 -8.01
C GLU A 74 12.81 15.00 -9.32
N SER A 75 13.68 13.99 -9.27
CA SER A 75 14.15 13.32 -10.52
C SER A 75 13.07 12.45 -11.17
N LYS A 76 12.16 11.90 -10.39
CA LYS A 76 10.99 11.19 -10.93
C LYS A 76 9.95 12.15 -11.51
N LEU A 77 9.76 13.29 -10.86
CA LEU A 77 8.85 14.32 -11.32
C LEU A 77 9.37 14.93 -12.63
N ASP A 78 10.68 15.19 -12.71
CA ASP A 78 11.33 15.71 -13.93
C ASP A 78 11.23 14.71 -15.10
N ASN A 79 11.45 13.42 -14.86
CA ASN A 79 11.27 12.39 -15.89
C ASN A 79 9.81 12.26 -16.35
N LEU A 80 8.84 12.35 -15.44
CA LEU A 80 7.43 12.34 -15.80
C LEU A 80 6.99 13.59 -16.55
N LEU A 81 7.58 14.74 -16.24
CA LEU A 81 7.34 15.99 -16.96
C LEU A 81 7.93 15.93 -18.38
N GLU A 82 9.14 15.37 -18.54
CA GLU A 82 9.73 15.14 -19.88
C GLU A 82 8.92 14.14 -20.72
N GLU A 83 8.37 13.07 -20.09
CA GLU A 83 7.48 12.15 -20.80
C GLU A 83 6.16 12.81 -21.22
N LEU A 84 5.62 13.70 -20.40
CA LEU A 84 4.41 14.44 -20.72
C LEU A 84 4.65 15.50 -21.81
N ASP A 85 5.77 16.18 -21.79
CA ASP A 85 6.14 17.14 -22.83
C ASP A 85 6.39 16.44 -24.18
N ASN A 86 7.09 15.30 -24.18
CA ASN A 86 7.26 14.48 -25.37
C ASN A 86 5.95 13.89 -25.91
N ALA A 87 5.01 13.55 -25.03
CA ALA A 87 3.69 13.09 -25.43
C ALA A 87 2.81 14.22 -26.01
N ASN A 88 3.08 15.46 -25.62
CA ASN A 88 2.33 16.63 -26.09
C ASN A 88 2.89 17.21 -27.40
N GLU A 89 4.13 16.90 -27.78
CA GLU A 89 4.72 17.23 -29.08
C GLU A 89 4.30 16.25 -30.18
N GLY A 90 3.67 15.12 -29.85
CA GLY A 90 2.99 14.26 -30.80
C GLY A 90 1.76 14.99 -31.32
N GLU A 91 1.82 15.52 -32.55
CA GLU A 91 0.68 16.08 -33.25
C GLU A 91 -0.53 15.16 -33.11
N CYS A 92 -1.55 15.64 -32.43
CA CYS A 92 -2.79 14.91 -32.30
C CYS A 92 -3.45 14.88 -33.69
N GLU A 93 -3.26 13.80 -34.47
CA GLU A 93 -3.87 13.62 -35.78
C GLU A 93 -5.38 13.87 -35.75
N SER A 94 -6.03 13.59 -34.64
CA SER A 94 -7.45 13.86 -34.45
C SER A 94 -7.78 15.37 -34.34
N CYS A 95 -6.87 16.18 -33.83
CA CYS A 95 -7.02 17.65 -33.82
C CYS A 95 -6.81 18.26 -35.20
N ALA A 96 -5.89 17.75 -36.01
CA ALA A 96 -5.68 18.18 -37.38
C ALA A 96 -6.92 17.93 -38.24
N ILE A 97 -7.54 16.77 -38.15
CA ILE A 97 -8.77 16.40 -38.88
C ILE A 97 -9.95 17.28 -38.44
N TRP A 98 -9.98 17.76 -37.19
CA TRP A 98 -11.05 18.63 -36.69
C TRP A 98 -10.89 20.07 -37.17
N CYS A 99 -9.67 20.59 -37.25
CA CYS A 99 -9.37 21.91 -37.80
C CYS A 99 -9.69 21.98 -39.31
N GLU A 100 -9.28 20.99 -40.10
CA GLU A 100 -9.58 20.98 -41.55
C GLU A 100 -11.07 20.91 -41.85
N ARG A 101 -11.89 20.37 -40.94
CA ARG A 101 -13.35 20.27 -41.15
C ARG A 101 -14.09 21.57 -40.83
N ASN A 102 -13.47 22.49 -40.11
CA ASN A 102 -14.10 23.80 -39.74
C ASN A 102 -13.71 24.95 -40.61
N ASP A 103 -12.70 24.85 -41.48
CA ASP A 103 -12.30 25.89 -42.41
C ASP A 103 -13.15 25.93 -43.69
N GLY A 104 -14.20 25.16 -43.75
CA GLY A 104 -15.10 25.00 -44.92
C GLY A 104 -16.47 25.65 -44.81
N ILE A 105 -16.62 26.66 -43.93
CA ILE A 105 -17.85 27.48 -43.89
C ILE A 105 -17.54 28.93 -44.15
#